data_f6e3d8a5b790e3a3c554589606d4f7fe
#
_entry.id   f6e3d8a5b790e3a3c554589606d4f7fe
#
_cell.length_a   1.000
_cell.length_b   1.000
_cell.length_c   1.000
_cell.angle_alpha   90.00
_cell.angle_beta   90.00
_cell.angle_gamma   90.00
#
_symmetry.space_group_name_H-M   'P 1'
#
loop_
_entity.id
_entity.type
_entity.pdbx_description
1 polymer ?
#
loop_
_entity_poly.entity_id
_entity_poly.type
_entity_poly.pdbx_seq_one_letter_code
_entity_poly.pdbx_strand_id
1 'polypeptide(L)'
;MQLTGTPFLILTIILVPISIAVALLLWSRVRGPKPVQVLSRIVMLLFCQITAVTTVFVMVNNANLIYGSWDDLLGTGNHVRAVPNVQAETGASGGPTPGNDGKQHTKVVQHFKPVGDPKVPNDVQTTDLKGAVSGVDGEVLVWLPPQYNDPAYKDKNFPVVELLPGWPGSSKTWFGTLRVSEQLKPMMQSGQVTPFILVSPRTNLLGDSTDTGCADVPGKVNADTWLSKDVRQMVLDNFRVDASADRWAVAGYSAGAHCAAKLALEHPDLYRAGVSLSGYNDPAAEAQSLTAKDPHLREISNPLNILKSAKTPPKTALYVSGNKGDGLEGGEALKAAAKAPTTVTVQETTGAHSSDVWKPMVPGVFTWLTGIIPAQH
;
A
#
# COMPACT_ATOMS: atom_id res chain seq x y z
N MET A 1 3.31 -13.37 -20.56
CA MET A 1 2.52 -12.12 -20.64
C MET A 1 2.33 -11.59 -19.22
N GLN A 2 2.48 -10.30 -19.02
CA GLN A 2 2.19 -9.67 -17.72
C GLN A 2 0.67 -9.54 -17.53
N LEU A 3 0.18 -9.74 -16.32
CA LEU A 3 -1.24 -9.67 -15.97
C LEU A 3 -1.84 -8.28 -16.31
N THR A 4 -1.11 -7.20 -16.01
CA THR A 4 -1.51 -5.81 -16.25
C THR A 4 -1.10 -5.28 -17.63
N GLY A 5 -0.49 -6.13 -18.47
CA GLY A 5 0.04 -5.73 -19.77
C GLY A 5 -1.02 -5.53 -20.86
N THR A 6 -0.85 -4.49 -21.66
CA THR A 6 -1.70 -4.22 -22.84
C THR A 6 -1.88 -5.43 -23.77
N PRO A 7 -0.83 -6.26 -24.07
CA PRO A 7 -1.01 -7.44 -24.90
C PRO A 7 -1.97 -8.47 -24.35
N PHE A 8 -2.00 -8.65 -23.01
CA PHE A 8 -2.93 -9.59 -22.37
C PHE A 8 -4.37 -9.06 -22.42
N LEU A 9 -4.59 -7.78 -22.17
CA LEU A 9 -5.91 -7.15 -22.31
C LEU A 9 -6.45 -7.28 -23.73
N ILE A 10 -5.63 -6.97 -24.76
CA ILE A 10 -6.04 -7.11 -26.16
C ILE A 10 -6.42 -8.56 -26.49
N LEU A 11 -5.61 -9.53 -26.02
CA LEU A 11 -5.91 -10.95 -26.22
C LEU A 11 -7.27 -11.32 -25.64
N THR A 12 -7.60 -10.91 -24.40
CA THR A 12 -8.89 -11.22 -23.77
C THR A 12 -10.05 -10.58 -24.52
N ILE A 13 -9.92 -9.33 -24.99
CA ILE A 13 -10.95 -8.65 -25.80
C ILE A 13 -11.21 -9.39 -27.10
N ILE A 14 -10.15 -9.83 -27.81
CA ILE A 14 -10.28 -10.56 -29.10
C ILE A 14 -10.90 -11.95 -28.87
N LEU A 15 -10.60 -12.62 -27.77
CA LEU A 15 -11.14 -13.95 -27.48
C LEU A 15 -12.66 -13.96 -27.32
N VAL A 16 -13.31 -12.87 -26.89
CA VAL A 16 -14.77 -12.80 -26.75
C VAL A 16 -15.48 -13.01 -28.09
N PRO A 17 -15.28 -12.18 -29.14
CA PRO A 17 -15.94 -12.40 -30.41
C PRO A 17 -15.52 -13.71 -31.08
N ILE A 18 -14.29 -14.17 -30.90
CA ILE A 18 -13.83 -15.47 -31.42
C ILE A 18 -14.63 -16.61 -30.76
N SER A 19 -14.78 -16.60 -29.46
CA SER A 19 -15.53 -17.66 -28.74
C SER A 19 -16.99 -17.73 -29.20
N ILE A 20 -17.63 -16.56 -29.39
CA ILE A 20 -19.01 -16.47 -29.94
C ILE A 20 -19.06 -17.02 -31.36
N ALA A 21 -18.16 -16.60 -32.24
CA ALA A 21 -18.08 -17.08 -33.61
C ALA A 21 -17.90 -18.60 -33.69
N VAL A 22 -16.98 -19.15 -32.88
CA VAL A 22 -16.77 -20.60 -32.77
C VAL A 22 -18.05 -21.32 -32.29
N ALA A 23 -18.72 -20.79 -31.27
CA ALA A 23 -19.96 -21.38 -30.77
C ALA A 23 -21.04 -21.38 -31.86
N LEU A 24 -21.26 -20.28 -32.57
CA LEU A 24 -22.22 -20.18 -33.67
C LEU A 24 -21.90 -21.14 -34.80
N LEU A 25 -20.66 -21.24 -35.23
CA LEU A 25 -20.21 -22.11 -36.32
C LEU A 25 -20.36 -23.61 -35.98
N LEU A 26 -20.09 -23.98 -34.74
CA LEU A 26 -20.11 -25.36 -34.29
C LEU A 26 -21.45 -25.83 -33.77
N TRP A 27 -22.35 -24.91 -33.38
CA TRP A 27 -23.64 -25.22 -32.75
C TRP A 27 -24.48 -26.23 -33.49
N SER A 28 -24.61 -26.10 -34.82
CA SER A 28 -25.33 -27.00 -35.69
C SER A 28 -24.55 -28.23 -36.16
N ARG A 29 -23.22 -28.20 -35.98
CA ARG A 29 -22.33 -29.28 -36.39
C ARG A 29 -22.14 -30.36 -35.34
N VAL A 30 -22.57 -30.11 -34.10
CA VAL A 30 -22.49 -31.11 -33.02
C VAL A 30 -23.38 -32.27 -33.32
N ARG A 31 -22.81 -33.45 -33.53
CA ARG A 31 -23.47 -34.73 -33.82
C ARG A 31 -23.26 -35.69 -32.65
N GLY A 32 -24.16 -36.73 -32.58
CA GLY A 32 -24.07 -37.78 -31.54
C GLY A 32 -25.37 -37.93 -30.75
N PRO A 33 -25.37 -38.78 -29.71
CA PRO A 33 -26.53 -38.90 -28.81
C PRO A 33 -26.92 -37.59 -28.15
N LYS A 34 -28.20 -37.41 -27.82
CA LYS A 34 -28.74 -36.18 -27.20
C LYS A 34 -27.89 -35.66 -26.00
N PRO A 35 -27.45 -36.50 -25.05
CA PRO A 35 -26.62 -36.04 -23.94
C PRO A 35 -25.30 -35.39 -24.40
N VAL A 36 -24.65 -35.97 -25.43
CA VAL A 36 -23.38 -35.43 -25.98
C VAL A 36 -23.64 -34.06 -26.65
N GLN A 37 -24.71 -33.92 -27.39
CA GLN A 37 -25.06 -32.63 -28.01
C GLN A 37 -25.32 -31.55 -26.97
N VAL A 38 -26.09 -31.87 -25.91
CA VAL A 38 -26.38 -30.93 -24.81
C VAL A 38 -25.08 -30.55 -24.09
N LEU A 39 -24.25 -31.52 -23.71
CA LEU A 39 -22.97 -31.25 -23.03
C LEU A 39 -22.05 -30.37 -23.86
N SER A 40 -21.89 -30.67 -25.17
CA SER A 40 -21.07 -29.86 -26.06
C SER A 40 -21.53 -28.41 -26.17
N ARG A 41 -22.85 -28.18 -26.24
CA ARG A 41 -23.45 -26.83 -26.27
C ARG A 41 -23.21 -26.09 -24.95
N ILE A 42 -23.36 -26.79 -23.81
CA ILE A 42 -23.05 -26.21 -22.49
C ILE A 42 -21.60 -25.80 -22.44
N VAL A 43 -20.66 -26.63 -22.89
CA VAL A 43 -19.20 -26.30 -22.91
C VAL A 43 -18.95 -25.06 -23.78
N MET A 44 -19.58 -24.95 -24.96
CA MET A 44 -19.47 -23.75 -25.82
C MET A 44 -19.95 -22.48 -25.10
N LEU A 45 -21.10 -22.55 -24.43
CA LEU A 45 -21.66 -21.40 -23.67
C LEU A 45 -20.76 -21.04 -22.51
N LEU A 46 -20.27 -22.02 -21.75
CA LEU A 46 -19.33 -21.79 -20.65
C LEU A 46 -18.03 -21.15 -21.15
N PHE A 47 -17.52 -21.58 -22.30
CA PHE A 47 -16.33 -20.95 -22.89
C PHE A 47 -16.55 -19.50 -23.27
N CYS A 48 -17.70 -19.15 -23.89
CA CYS A 48 -18.07 -17.76 -24.15
C CYS A 48 -18.19 -16.94 -22.85
N GLN A 49 -18.80 -17.53 -21.81
CA GLN A 49 -18.94 -16.85 -20.52
C GLN A 49 -17.58 -16.63 -19.84
N ILE A 50 -16.70 -17.64 -19.84
CA ILE A 50 -15.36 -17.53 -19.25
C ILE A 50 -14.56 -16.42 -19.94
N THR A 51 -14.56 -16.35 -21.28
CA THR A 51 -13.83 -15.30 -22.02
C THR A 51 -14.37 -13.91 -21.69
N ALA A 52 -15.69 -13.73 -21.61
CA ALA A 52 -16.30 -12.45 -21.26
C ALA A 52 -15.97 -12.04 -19.82
N VAL A 53 -16.11 -12.94 -18.84
CA VAL A 53 -15.79 -12.69 -17.43
C VAL A 53 -14.30 -12.38 -17.25
N THR A 54 -13.42 -13.12 -17.93
CA THR A 54 -11.97 -12.86 -17.89
C THR A 54 -11.65 -11.47 -18.43
N THR A 55 -12.28 -11.05 -19.52
CA THR A 55 -12.08 -9.71 -20.08
C THR A 55 -12.49 -8.61 -19.09
N VAL A 56 -13.69 -8.74 -18.49
CA VAL A 56 -14.16 -7.78 -17.47
C VAL A 56 -13.21 -7.76 -16.26
N PHE A 57 -12.79 -8.93 -15.78
CA PHE A 57 -11.84 -9.04 -14.69
C PHE A 57 -10.52 -8.30 -15.01
N VAL A 58 -9.94 -8.55 -16.19
CA VAL A 58 -8.69 -7.88 -16.60
C VAL A 58 -8.87 -6.37 -16.73
N MET A 59 -10.02 -5.91 -17.26
CA MET A 59 -10.32 -4.47 -17.32
C MET A 59 -10.40 -3.84 -15.92
N VAL A 60 -11.10 -4.47 -14.99
CA VAL A 60 -11.24 -3.99 -13.60
C VAL A 60 -9.89 -4.03 -12.89
N ASN A 61 -9.15 -5.14 -13.01
CA ASN A 61 -7.82 -5.25 -12.42
C ASN A 61 -6.87 -4.17 -12.97
N ASN A 62 -6.87 -3.95 -14.27
CA ASN A 62 -6.03 -2.92 -14.88
C ASN A 62 -6.46 -1.49 -14.52
N ALA A 63 -7.74 -1.25 -14.22
CA ALA A 63 -8.18 0.06 -13.75
C ALA A 63 -7.71 0.36 -12.32
N ASN A 64 -7.69 -0.65 -11.46
CA ASN A 64 -7.44 -0.50 -10.02
C ASN A 64 -6.05 -1.00 -9.58
N LEU A 65 -5.32 -1.75 -10.43
CA LEU A 65 -4.01 -2.35 -10.12
C LEU A 65 -4.03 -3.19 -8.81
N ILE A 66 -5.10 -3.97 -8.62
CA ILE A 66 -5.33 -4.80 -7.43
C ILE A 66 -4.25 -5.88 -7.36
N TYR A 67 -4.10 -6.65 -8.45
CA TYR A 67 -3.09 -7.69 -8.59
C TYR A 67 -2.00 -7.21 -9.56
N GLY A 68 -0.78 -7.05 -9.07
CA GLY A 68 0.36 -6.58 -9.86
C GLY A 68 1.02 -7.67 -10.71
N SER A 69 0.81 -8.95 -10.37
CA SER A 69 1.42 -10.11 -11.02
C SER A 69 0.47 -11.31 -11.03
N TRP A 70 0.86 -12.35 -11.79
CA TRP A 70 0.17 -13.65 -11.76
C TRP A 70 0.27 -14.33 -10.40
N ASP A 71 1.42 -14.21 -9.73
CA ASP A 71 1.63 -14.78 -8.41
C ASP A 71 0.73 -14.15 -7.36
N ASP A 72 0.51 -12.82 -7.45
CA ASP A 72 -0.44 -12.11 -6.59
C ASP A 72 -1.88 -12.60 -6.83
N LEU A 73 -2.28 -12.78 -8.09
CA LEU A 73 -3.64 -13.23 -8.45
C LEU A 73 -3.90 -14.68 -8.03
N LEU A 74 -2.91 -15.56 -8.21
CA LEU A 74 -3.03 -16.99 -7.90
C LEU A 74 -2.74 -17.31 -6.43
N GLY A 75 -2.32 -16.32 -5.65
CA GLY A 75 -1.95 -16.51 -4.25
C GLY A 75 -0.69 -17.38 -4.06
N THR A 76 0.16 -17.48 -5.09
CA THR A 76 1.39 -18.29 -5.06
C THR A 76 2.62 -17.50 -4.61
N GLY A 77 2.50 -16.16 -4.55
CA GLY A 77 3.58 -15.27 -4.12
C GLY A 77 3.76 -15.31 -2.61
N ASN A 78 4.84 -15.95 -2.14
CA ASN A 78 5.28 -15.84 -0.76
C ASN A 78 6.56 -15.02 -0.70
N HIS A 79 6.49 -13.87 -0.04
CA HIS A 79 7.58 -12.90 0.10
C HIS A 79 8.31 -13.04 1.44
N VAL A 80 7.93 -13.97 2.28
CA VAL A 80 8.57 -14.24 3.57
C VAL A 80 9.62 -15.33 3.39
N ARG A 81 10.89 -14.93 3.35
CA ARG A 81 12.04 -15.83 3.24
C ARG A 81 12.38 -16.51 4.58
N ALA A 82 12.24 -15.76 5.66
CA ALA A 82 12.47 -16.21 7.04
C ALA A 82 11.61 -15.37 7.98
N VAL A 83 11.38 -15.89 9.19
CA VAL A 83 10.72 -15.12 10.27
C VAL A 83 11.71 -15.07 11.44
N PRO A 84 12.68 -14.13 11.41
CA PRO A 84 13.58 -13.90 12.54
C PRO A 84 12.76 -13.59 13.78
N ASN A 85 13.25 -14.01 14.95
CA ASN A 85 12.63 -13.65 16.21
C ASN A 85 12.92 -12.19 16.50
N VAL A 86 12.04 -11.30 16.07
CA VAL A 86 12.09 -9.86 16.40
C VAL A 86 11.46 -9.78 17.78
N GLN A 87 12.27 -9.60 18.83
CA GLN A 87 11.72 -9.32 20.14
C GLN A 87 10.89 -8.06 20.03
N ALA A 88 9.58 -8.19 20.26
CA ALA A 88 8.73 -7.04 20.48
C ALA A 88 9.32 -6.25 21.66
N GLU A 89 9.91 -5.12 21.37
CA GLU A 89 10.26 -4.16 22.42
C GLU A 89 8.94 -3.59 22.95
N THR A 90 8.38 -4.34 23.91
CA THR A 90 7.19 -3.90 24.62
C THR A 90 7.51 -2.61 25.34
N GLY A 91 6.99 -1.53 24.77
CA GLY A 91 6.67 -0.27 25.42
C GLY A 91 7.61 0.22 26.52
N ALA A 92 8.69 0.84 26.15
CA ALA A 92 9.34 1.83 27.02
C ALA A 92 9.92 2.91 26.13
N SER A 93 9.52 4.15 26.40
CA SER A 93 10.06 5.37 25.87
C SER A 93 11.60 5.35 25.84
N GLY A 94 12.14 5.06 24.69
CA GLY A 94 13.53 5.13 24.35
C GLY A 94 13.56 4.98 22.85
N GLY A 95 13.80 6.10 22.14
CA GLY A 95 14.06 6.05 20.71
C GLY A 95 15.12 4.99 20.44
N PRO A 96 15.22 4.44 19.21
CA PRO A 96 16.30 3.58 18.87
C PRO A 96 17.58 4.35 19.09
N THR A 97 18.20 4.13 20.24
CA THR A 97 19.63 4.39 20.40
C THR A 97 20.24 3.53 19.30
N PRO A 98 20.99 4.06 18.33
CA PRO A 98 21.76 3.24 17.43
C PRO A 98 22.48 2.23 18.33
N GLY A 99 22.15 0.93 18.15
CA GLY A 99 22.77 -0.12 18.95
C GLY A 99 24.26 0.13 18.94
N ASN A 100 24.80 0.51 20.08
CA ASN A 100 26.20 0.88 20.24
C ASN A 100 27.03 -0.41 20.33
N ASP A 101 26.86 -1.29 19.35
CA ASP A 101 27.71 -2.46 19.13
C ASP A 101 29.01 -2.08 18.43
N GLY A 102 29.30 -0.78 18.26
CA GLY A 102 30.50 -0.30 17.60
C GLY A 102 30.62 -0.67 16.12
N LYS A 103 29.64 -1.35 15.55
CA LYS A 103 29.58 -1.65 14.11
C LYS A 103 28.91 -0.48 13.38
N GLN A 104 29.72 0.27 12.67
CA GLN A 104 29.24 1.32 11.77
C GLN A 104 28.31 0.68 10.74
N HIS A 105 27.05 1.18 10.64
CA HIS A 105 26.11 0.71 9.63
C HIS A 105 26.71 0.91 8.24
N THR A 106 26.83 -0.17 7.48
CA THR A 106 27.32 -0.11 6.10
C THR A 106 26.14 0.11 5.19
N LYS A 107 26.14 1.23 4.47
CA LYS A 107 25.08 1.55 3.50
C LYS A 107 24.95 0.46 2.46
N VAL A 108 23.71 0.00 2.23
CA VAL A 108 23.37 -0.98 1.19
C VAL A 108 22.80 -0.24 -0.01
N VAL A 109 23.61 -0.12 -1.06
CA VAL A 109 23.20 0.52 -2.31
C VAL A 109 22.30 -0.43 -3.09
N GLN A 110 21.06 0.03 -3.38
CA GLN A 110 20.09 -0.70 -4.16
C GLN A 110 20.21 -0.36 -5.64
N HIS A 111 19.79 -1.30 -6.49
CA HIS A 111 19.67 -1.06 -7.93
C HIS A 111 18.22 -0.72 -8.27
N PHE A 112 17.98 0.51 -8.72
CA PHE A 112 16.67 0.98 -9.13
C PHE A 112 16.50 0.90 -10.63
N LYS A 113 15.32 0.47 -11.09
CA LYS A 113 14.93 0.37 -12.51
C LYS A 113 13.53 0.94 -12.69
N PRO A 114 13.15 1.39 -13.89
CA PRO A 114 11.76 1.76 -14.18
C PRO A 114 10.82 0.60 -13.89
N VAL A 115 9.61 0.90 -13.40
CA VAL A 115 8.61 -0.15 -13.04
C VAL A 115 8.22 -0.99 -14.26
N GLY A 116 8.22 -0.39 -15.47
CA GLY A 116 7.91 -1.12 -16.71
C GLY A 116 6.42 -1.46 -16.88
N ASP A 117 5.55 -0.96 -16.01
CA ASP A 117 4.11 -1.08 -16.15
C ASP A 117 3.57 0.17 -16.88
N PRO A 118 2.81 0.02 -17.98
CA PRO A 118 2.34 1.16 -18.79
C PRO A 118 1.40 2.11 -18.06
N LYS A 119 0.87 1.70 -16.90
CA LYS A 119 -0.01 2.53 -16.07
C LYS A 119 0.73 3.34 -15.01
N VAL A 120 1.97 2.98 -14.73
CA VAL A 120 2.83 3.68 -13.78
C VAL A 120 3.74 4.64 -14.55
N PRO A 121 3.84 5.92 -14.15
CA PRO A 121 4.74 6.88 -14.80
C PRO A 121 6.19 6.39 -14.86
N ASN A 122 6.88 6.71 -15.97
CA ASN A 122 8.26 6.24 -16.21
C ASN A 122 9.29 6.81 -15.22
N ASP A 123 8.97 7.90 -14.51
CA ASP A 123 9.82 8.49 -13.47
C ASP A 123 9.65 7.82 -12.09
N VAL A 124 8.76 6.83 -11.98
CA VAL A 124 8.67 5.94 -10.83
C VAL A 124 9.64 4.77 -11.03
N GLN A 125 10.49 4.55 -10.05
CA GLN A 125 11.48 3.47 -10.06
C GLN A 125 11.11 2.39 -9.05
N THR A 126 11.63 1.19 -9.26
CA THR A 126 11.44 0.06 -8.35
C THR A 126 12.75 -0.64 -8.05
N THR A 127 12.83 -1.23 -6.86
CA THR A 127 13.86 -2.18 -6.44
C THR A 127 13.22 -3.39 -5.77
N ASP A 128 13.90 -4.54 -5.84
CA ASP A 128 13.53 -5.75 -5.11
C ASP A 128 14.37 -5.79 -3.82
N LEU A 129 13.82 -5.25 -2.73
CA LEU A 129 14.49 -5.15 -1.43
C LEU A 129 14.48 -6.51 -0.71
N LYS A 130 15.64 -6.90 -0.21
CA LYS A 130 15.79 -8.05 0.69
C LYS A 130 15.87 -7.55 2.13
N GLY A 131 14.76 -7.69 2.87
CA GLY A 131 14.69 -7.25 4.26
C GLY A 131 15.58 -8.08 5.17
N ALA A 132 16.62 -7.45 5.68
CA ALA A 132 17.60 -8.13 6.52
C ALA A 132 17.07 -8.38 7.94
N VAL A 133 16.20 -7.50 8.43
CA VAL A 133 15.65 -7.55 9.79
C VAL A 133 14.34 -8.34 9.82
N SER A 134 13.42 -8.06 8.90
CA SER A 134 12.10 -8.72 8.84
C SER A 134 12.15 -10.13 8.25
N GLY A 135 13.13 -10.39 7.37
CA GLY A 135 13.18 -11.60 6.54
C GLY A 135 12.19 -11.59 5.38
N VAL A 136 11.64 -10.44 5.05
CA VAL A 136 10.73 -10.21 3.91
C VAL A 136 11.54 -9.76 2.69
N ASP A 137 11.23 -10.31 1.52
CA ASP A 137 11.76 -9.86 0.23
C ASP A 137 10.61 -9.28 -0.59
N GLY A 138 10.69 -8.01 -0.95
CA GLY A 138 9.56 -7.35 -1.61
C GLY A 138 9.95 -6.19 -2.51
N GLU A 139 9.08 -5.92 -3.45
CA GLU A 139 9.16 -4.75 -4.34
C GLU A 139 8.92 -3.48 -3.54
N VAL A 140 9.75 -2.46 -3.79
CA VAL A 140 9.55 -1.10 -3.27
C VAL A 140 9.62 -0.11 -4.42
N LEU A 141 8.55 0.66 -4.61
CA LEU A 141 8.50 1.74 -5.59
C LEU A 141 8.92 3.06 -4.95
N VAL A 142 9.68 3.84 -5.70
CA VAL A 142 10.15 5.17 -5.26
C VAL A 142 9.93 6.19 -6.37
N TRP A 143 9.40 7.36 -6.00
CA TRP A 143 9.34 8.52 -6.85
C TRP A 143 10.02 9.71 -6.18
N LEU A 144 10.87 10.40 -6.93
CA LEU A 144 11.62 11.57 -6.46
C LEU A 144 10.94 12.87 -6.92
N PRO A 145 10.80 13.88 -6.04
CA PRO A 145 10.21 15.15 -6.41
C PRO A 145 11.07 15.88 -7.46
N PRO A 146 10.48 16.76 -8.27
CA PRO A 146 11.21 17.49 -9.31
C PRO A 146 12.46 18.21 -8.81
N GLN A 147 12.43 18.70 -7.56
CA GLN A 147 13.53 19.39 -6.91
C GLN A 147 14.73 18.48 -6.59
N TYR A 148 14.55 17.16 -6.58
CA TYR A 148 15.60 16.24 -6.15
C TYR A 148 16.88 16.35 -6.99
N ASN A 149 16.74 16.57 -8.30
CA ASN A 149 17.86 16.72 -9.23
C ASN A 149 18.17 18.19 -9.59
N ASP A 150 17.49 19.15 -8.95
CA ASP A 150 17.77 20.56 -9.14
C ASP A 150 19.04 20.96 -8.38
N PRO A 151 20.02 21.62 -9.04
CA PRO A 151 21.25 22.09 -8.39
C PRO A 151 21.01 22.97 -7.16
N ALA A 152 19.90 23.72 -7.11
CA ALA A 152 19.53 24.56 -5.97
C ALA A 152 19.23 23.71 -4.70
N TYR A 153 18.92 22.42 -4.85
CA TYR A 153 18.58 21.49 -3.77
C TYR A 153 19.65 20.42 -3.54
N LYS A 154 20.84 20.54 -4.12
CA LYS A 154 21.89 19.51 -4.06
C LYS A 154 22.29 19.10 -2.64
N ASP A 155 22.27 20.05 -1.71
CA ASP A 155 22.67 19.87 -0.29
C ASP A 155 21.44 19.76 0.64
N LYS A 156 20.22 19.67 0.10
CA LYS A 156 18.99 19.54 0.91
C LYS A 156 18.59 18.08 1.09
N ASN A 157 18.13 17.76 2.29
CA ASN A 157 17.43 16.50 2.57
C ASN A 157 15.93 16.67 2.37
N PHE A 158 15.30 15.62 1.86
CA PHE A 158 13.89 15.61 1.53
C PHE A 158 13.08 14.83 2.57
N PRO A 159 11.89 15.27 2.92
CA PRO A 159 10.98 14.48 3.72
C PRO A 159 10.39 13.33 2.90
N VAL A 160 9.90 12.30 3.60
CA VAL A 160 9.43 11.06 3.00
C VAL A 160 7.96 10.83 3.35
N VAL A 161 7.18 10.36 2.40
CA VAL A 161 5.86 9.77 2.66
C VAL A 161 5.88 8.32 2.19
N GLU A 162 5.69 7.40 3.13
CA GLU A 162 5.47 5.98 2.84
C GLU A 162 4.00 5.76 2.48
N LEU A 163 3.74 5.10 1.36
CA LEU A 163 2.43 4.97 0.74
C LEU A 163 1.97 3.51 0.79
N LEU A 164 0.99 3.21 1.61
CA LEU A 164 0.50 1.85 1.85
C LEU A 164 -0.80 1.61 1.06
N PRO A 165 -0.83 0.62 0.17
CA PRO A 165 -2.05 0.24 -0.55
C PRO A 165 -3.04 -0.47 0.36
N GLY A 166 -4.31 -0.54 -0.08
CA GLY A 166 -5.33 -1.41 0.54
C GLY A 166 -5.05 -2.90 0.30
N TRP A 167 -5.91 -3.74 0.83
CA TRP A 167 -5.86 -5.18 0.61
C TRP A 167 -7.18 -5.69 -0.02
N PRO A 168 -7.13 -6.57 -1.06
CA PRO A 168 -5.93 -6.83 -1.86
C PRO A 168 -5.51 -5.57 -2.64
N GLY A 169 -4.21 -5.37 -2.80
CA GLY A 169 -3.68 -4.17 -3.47
C GLY A 169 -2.20 -4.30 -3.77
N SER A 170 -1.72 -3.44 -4.64
CA SER A 170 -0.35 -3.42 -5.15
C SER A 170 0.31 -2.09 -4.82
N SER A 171 1.63 -2.10 -4.58
CA SER A 171 2.48 -0.90 -4.46
C SER A 171 2.31 0.07 -5.64
N LYS A 172 1.92 -0.44 -6.81
CA LYS A 172 1.68 0.36 -8.03
C LYS A 172 0.41 1.21 -7.98
N THR A 173 -0.57 0.88 -7.14
CA THR A 173 -1.89 1.54 -7.11
C THR A 173 -1.77 3.03 -6.82
N TRP A 174 -0.90 3.43 -5.90
CA TRP A 174 -0.68 4.84 -5.59
C TRP A 174 -0.23 5.66 -6.80
N PHE A 175 0.66 5.10 -7.63
CA PHE A 175 1.19 5.79 -8.80
C PHE A 175 0.30 5.62 -10.04
N GLY A 176 -0.24 4.43 -10.29
CA GLY A 176 -1.01 4.12 -11.48
C GLY A 176 -2.50 4.51 -11.37
N THR A 177 -3.19 4.11 -10.31
CA THR A 177 -4.63 4.37 -10.13
C THR A 177 -4.88 5.72 -9.49
N LEU A 178 -4.25 6.00 -8.34
CA LEU A 178 -4.41 7.28 -7.65
C LEU A 178 -3.60 8.40 -8.30
N ARG A 179 -2.62 8.09 -9.15
CA ARG A 179 -1.80 9.04 -9.91
C ARG A 179 -1.13 10.09 -9.02
N VAL A 180 -0.65 9.67 -7.85
CA VAL A 180 -0.14 10.56 -6.81
C VAL A 180 0.99 11.46 -7.32
N SER A 181 1.98 10.92 -8.03
CA SER A 181 3.13 11.68 -8.54
C SER A 181 2.72 12.71 -9.59
N GLU A 182 1.78 12.36 -10.47
CA GLU A 182 1.29 13.29 -11.50
C GLU A 182 0.50 14.46 -10.91
N GLN A 183 -0.31 14.20 -9.87
CA GLN A 183 -1.06 15.25 -9.18
C GLN A 183 -0.15 16.18 -8.38
N LEU A 184 0.86 15.61 -7.71
CA LEU A 184 1.71 16.39 -6.79
C LEU A 184 2.87 17.11 -7.49
N LYS A 185 3.33 16.62 -8.64
CA LYS A 185 4.46 17.23 -9.38
C LYS A 185 4.29 18.73 -9.62
N PRO A 186 3.17 19.24 -10.18
CA PRO A 186 2.98 20.67 -10.35
C PRO A 186 2.84 21.43 -9.03
N MET A 187 2.26 20.82 -8.00
CA MET A 187 2.10 21.46 -6.69
C MET A 187 3.43 21.61 -5.95
N MET A 188 4.33 20.62 -6.07
CA MET A 188 5.68 20.71 -5.54
C MET A 188 6.52 21.74 -6.31
N GLN A 189 6.38 21.80 -7.64
CA GLN A 189 7.07 22.81 -8.47
C GLN A 189 6.64 24.25 -8.15
N SER A 190 5.37 24.46 -7.83
CA SER A 190 4.85 25.77 -7.43
C SER A 190 5.09 26.12 -5.95
N GLY A 191 5.62 25.19 -5.14
CA GLY A 191 5.81 25.39 -3.70
C GLY A 191 4.54 25.25 -2.85
N GLN A 192 3.40 24.84 -3.44
CA GLN A 192 2.16 24.57 -2.70
C GLN A 192 2.26 23.34 -1.80
N VAL A 193 3.06 22.37 -2.19
CA VAL A 193 3.31 21.14 -1.45
C VAL A 193 4.80 20.98 -1.26
N THR A 194 5.19 20.58 -0.05
CA THR A 194 6.56 20.19 0.29
C THR A 194 7.08 19.11 -0.68
N PRO A 195 8.31 19.21 -1.19
CA PRO A 195 8.88 18.21 -2.11
C PRO A 195 9.19 16.90 -1.38
N PHE A 196 8.20 16.05 -1.23
CA PHE A 196 8.32 14.72 -0.60
C PHE A 196 8.89 13.68 -1.57
N ILE A 197 9.78 12.82 -1.07
CA ILE A 197 10.05 11.52 -1.69
C ILE A 197 8.87 10.61 -1.35
N LEU A 198 8.33 9.93 -2.37
CA LEU A 198 7.21 8.99 -2.22
C LEU A 198 7.73 7.57 -2.33
N VAL A 199 7.42 6.74 -1.33
CA VAL A 199 7.87 5.35 -1.23
C VAL A 199 6.68 4.43 -1.06
N SER A 200 6.48 3.48 -1.96
CA SER A 200 5.37 2.52 -1.85
C SER A 200 5.91 1.09 -1.80
N PRO A 201 6.02 0.50 -0.62
CA PRO A 201 6.46 -0.87 -0.45
C PRO A 201 5.35 -1.87 -0.74
N ARG A 202 5.72 -3.11 -1.04
CA ARG A 202 4.81 -4.25 -1.05
C ARG A 202 4.25 -4.49 0.36
N THR A 203 2.93 -4.61 0.46
CA THR A 203 2.21 -4.96 1.70
C THR A 203 1.58 -6.36 1.65
N ASN A 204 1.28 -6.88 0.45
CA ASN A 204 0.85 -8.26 0.24
C ASN A 204 2.06 -9.18 0.32
N LEU A 205 2.36 -9.70 1.51
CA LEU A 205 3.58 -10.46 1.80
C LEU A 205 3.36 -11.98 1.82
N LEU A 206 2.12 -12.41 2.02
CA LEU A 206 1.75 -13.82 2.12
C LEU A 206 0.93 -14.23 0.90
N GLY A 207 1.05 -15.50 0.51
CA GLY A 207 0.12 -16.13 -0.40
C GLY A 207 -1.25 -16.39 0.23
N ASP A 208 -2.09 -17.15 -0.46
CA ASP A 208 -3.41 -17.63 0.01
C ASP A 208 -4.39 -16.52 0.40
N SER A 209 -4.29 -15.36 -0.28
CA SER A 209 -5.17 -14.23 -0.01
C SER A 209 -5.27 -13.87 1.48
N THR A 210 -4.13 -13.82 2.15
CA THR A 210 -4.01 -13.48 3.57
C THR A 210 -3.43 -12.09 3.73
N ASP A 211 -4.15 -11.20 4.42
CA ASP A 211 -3.64 -9.91 4.86
C ASP A 211 -2.80 -10.04 6.15
N THR A 212 -1.71 -9.30 6.25
CA THR A 212 -0.84 -9.31 7.43
C THR A 212 -1.34 -8.42 8.55
N GLY A 213 -2.24 -7.48 8.26
CA GLY A 213 -2.65 -6.40 9.17
C GLY A 213 -1.48 -5.48 9.56
N CYS A 214 -0.41 -5.45 8.75
CA CYS A 214 0.81 -4.69 9.02
C CYS A 214 1.39 -4.93 10.42
N ALA A 215 1.35 -6.17 10.87
CA ALA A 215 1.84 -6.58 12.18
C ALA A 215 2.96 -7.63 12.08
N ASP A 216 3.80 -7.67 13.09
CA ASP A 216 4.71 -8.80 13.28
C ASP A 216 3.91 -9.94 13.92
N VAL A 217 3.72 -11.01 13.14
CA VAL A 217 2.96 -12.20 13.55
C VAL A 217 3.91 -13.35 13.80
N PRO A 218 4.10 -13.79 15.04
CA PRO A 218 5.08 -14.81 15.40
C PRO A 218 4.98 -16.07 14.55
N GLY A 219 6.09 -16.52 13.99
CA GLY A 219 6.18 -17.68 13.13
C GLY A 219 5.51 -17.56 11.75
N LYS A 220 5.02 -16.38 11.39
CA LYS A 220 4.32 -16.12 10.12
C LYS A 220 5.01 -15.05 9.28
N VAL A 221 5.10 -13.84 9.79
CA VAL A 221 5.62 -12.67 9.05
C VAL A 221 5.97 -11.54 10.00
N ASN A 222 7.00 -10.77 9.69
CA ASN A 222 7.35 -9.53 10.38
C ASN A 222 7.03 -8.34 9.49
N ALA A 223 5.72 -8.03 9.32
CA ALA A 223 5.26 -7.01 8.40
C ALA A 223 5.44 -5.59 8.94
N ASP A 224 5.29 -5.37 10.24
CA ASP A 224 5.62 -4.09 10.88
C ASP A 224 7.12 -3.79 10.72
N THR A 225 7.98 -4.74 11.10
CA THR A 225 9.43 -4.63 10.95
C THR A 225 9.86 -4.39 9.49
N TRP A 226 9.17 -5.00 8.51
CA TRP A 226 9.41 -4.74 7.10
C TRP A 226 9.21 -3.27 6.76
N LEU A 227 8.06 -2.70 7.13
CA LEU A 227 7.69 -1.32 6.83
C LEU A 227 8.53 -0.33 7.65
N SER A 228 8.58 -0.51 8.96
CA SER A 228 9.18 0.46 9.89
C SER A 228 10.71 0.43 9.94
N LYS A 229 11.35 -0.72 9.61
CA LYS A 229 12.81 -0.88 9.69
C LYS A 229 13.45 -1.09 8.31
N ASP A 230 13.12 -2.16 7.58
CA ASP A 230 13.84 -2.50 6.35
C ASP A 230 13.59 -1.49 5.22
N VAL A 231 12.32 -1.13 4.97
CA VAL A 231 11.97 -0.12 3.95
C VAL A 231 12.55 1.24 4.31
N ARG A 232 12.40 1.65 5.57
CA ARG A 232 12.97 2.91 6.05
C ARG A 232 14.49 2.94 5.90
N GLN A 233 15.21 1.88 6.31
CA GLN A 233 16.66 1.82 6.18
C GLN A 233 17.12 1.86 4.72
N MET A 234 16.41 1.19 3.83
CA MET A 234 16.67 1.26 2.39
C MET A 234 16.59 2.71 1.88
N VAL A 235 15.59 3.48 2.32
CA VAL A 235 15.44 4.88 1.93
C VAL A 235 16.58 5.73 2.47
N LEU A 236 16.96 5.55 3.74
CA LEU A 236 18.09 6.24 4.38
C LEU A 236 19.43 5.96 3.69
N ASP A 237 19.62 4.75 3.20
CA ASP A 237 20.86 4.35 2.55
C ASP A 237 21.02 4.91 1.13
N ASN A 238 19.89 5.15 0.44
CA ASN A 238 19.92 5.39 -1.01
C ASN A 238 19.52 6.81 -1.42
N PHE A 239 18.90 7.59 -0.54
CA PHE A 239 18.37 8.91 -0.89
C PHE A 239 18.82 9.98 0.11
N ARG A 240 18.74 11.24 -0.33
CA ARG A 240 19.00 12.41 0.54
C ARG A 240 17.78 12.68 1.40
N VAL A 241 17.73 12.05 2.55
CA VAL A 241 16.64 12.12 3.52
C VAL A 241 17.20 12.36 4.93
N ASP A 242 16.34 12.82 5.82
CA ASP A 242 16.63 12.97 7.23
C ASP A 242 16.03 11.79 8.01
N ALA A 243 16.79 11.25 8.97
CA ALA A 243 16.31 10.15 9.82
C ALA A 243 15.32 10.61 10.91
N SER A 244 15.16 11.91 11.13
CA SER A 244 14.23 12.44 12.14
C SER A 244 12.78 12.07 11.81
N ALA A 245 12.03 11.60 12.80
CA ALA A 245 10.59 11.37 12.68
C ALA A 245 9.84 12.60 12.15
N ASP A 246 10.28 13.82 12.50
CA ASP A 246 9.68 15.06 12.06
C ASP A 246 9.70 15.25 10.52
N ARG A 247 10.41 14.37 9.79
CA ARG A 247 10.54 14.39 8.32
C ARG A 247 9.86 13.21 7.63
N TRP A 248 9.14 12.36 8.37
CA TRP A 248 8.49 11.18 7.83
C TRP A 248 6.99 11.16 8.10
N ALA A 249 6.26 10.73 7.10
CA ALA A 249 4.84 10.43 7.21
C ALA A 249 4.56 9.06 6.58
N VAL A 250 3.45 8.45 7.00
CA VAL A 250 2.91 7.26 6.39
C VAL A 250 1.46 7.52 5.98
N ALA A 251 1.08 7.13 4.77
CA ALA A 251 -0.26 7.37 4.23
C ALA A 251 -0.81 6.08 3.60
N GLY A 252 -2.09 5.81 3.80
CA GLY A 252 -2.71 4.63 3.24
C GLY A 252 -4.21 4.83 2.95
N TYR A 253 -4.76 3.90 2.18
CA TYR A 253 -6.20 3.79 1.95
C TYR A 253 -6.68 2.37 2.29
N SER A 254 -7.94 2.22 2.73
CA SER A 254 -8.54 0.92 3.11
C SER A 254 -7.71 0.20 4.19
N ALA A 255 -7.28 -1.05 3.99
CA ALA A 255 -6.37 -1.75 4.90
C ALA A 255 -5.05 -1.00 5.10
N GLY A 256 -4.49 -0.36 4.05
CA GLY A 256 -3.32 0.52 4.18
C GLY A 256 -3.58 1.76 5.05
N ALA A 257 -4.81 2.24 5.12
CA ALA A 257 -5.19 3.34 6.01
C ALA A 257 -5.17 2.91 7.49
N HIS A 258 -5.65 1.70 7.77
CA HIS A 258 -5.49 1.07 9.09
C HIS A 258 -4.00 0.97 9.46
N CYS A 259 -3.19 0.44 8.54
CA CYS A 259 -1.74 0.35 8.70
C CYS A 259 -1.10 1.70 8.99
N ALA A 260 -1.44 2.74 8.23
CA ALA A 260 -0.86 4.07 8.40
C ALA A 260 -1.20 4.69 9.76
N ALA A 261 -2.44 4.54 10.23
CA ALA A 261 -2.84 5.01 11.56
C ALA A 261 -2.13 4.22 12.67
N LYS A 262 -2.05 2.88 12.54
CA LYS A 262 -1.35 1.99 13.47
C LYS A 262 0.13 2.37 13.57
N LEU A 263 0.86 2.34 12.45
CA LEU A 263 2.30 2.61 12.41
C LEU A 263 2.65 4.00 12.96
N ALA A 264 1.88 5.03 12.60
CA ALA A 264 2.14 6.38 13.07
C ALA A 264 1.94 6.54 14.59
N LEU A 265 1.02 5.80 15.19
CA LEU A 265 0.76 5.82 16.64
C LEU A 265 1.70 4.90 17.42
N GLU A 266 2.07 3.76 16.83
CA GLU A 266 2.95 2.78 17.45
C GLU A 266 4.42 3.21 17.41
N HIS A 267 4.83 3.90 16.31
CA HIS A 267 6.18 4.39 16.08
C HIS A 267 6.26 5.93 15.95
N PRO A 268 5.89 6.69 16.99
CA PRO A 268 5.95 8.16 16.96
C PRO A 268 7.38 8.71 16.88
N ASP A 269 8.38 7.88 17.11
CA ASP A 269 9.80 8.13 16.93
C ASP A 269 10.26 7.93 15.48
N LEU A 270 9.43 7.35 14.62
CA LEU A 270 9.69 7.14 13.19
C LEU A 270 8.80 8.01 12.29
N TYR A 271 7.56 8.29 12.70
CA TYR A 271 6.57 9.01 11.88
C TYR A 271 5.96 10.20 12.63
N ARG A 272 6.05 11.39 12.02
CA ARG A 272 5.44 12.63 12.49
C ARG A 272 3.96 12.70 12.16
N ALA A 273 3.53 12.05 11.07
CA ALA A 273 2.15 12.08 10.61
C ALA A 273 1.69 10.74 10.03
N GLY A 274 0.40 10.44 10.21
CA GLY A 274 -0.31 9.33 9.59
C GLY A 274 -1.54 9.82 8.82
N VAL A 275 -1.76 9.27 7.63
CA VAL A 275 -2.93 9.55 6.79
C VAL A 275 -3.73 8.28 6.56
N SER A 276 -4.98 8.28 6.98
CA SER A 276 -5.90 7.14 6.92
C SER A 276 -7.11 7.49 6.05
N LEU A 277 -7.14 7.00 4.81
CA LEU A 277 -8.25 7.22 3.86
C LEU A 277 -9.18 6.01 3.87
N SER A 278 -10.39 6.14 4.41
CA SER A 278 -11.38 5.07 4.58
C SER A 278 -10.80 3.86 5.33
N GLY A 279 -10.10 4.09 6.44
CA GLY A 279 -9.54 3.04 7.28
C GLY A 279 -10.50 2.60 8.37
N TYR A 280 -10.03 1.66 9.18
CA TYR A 280 -10.75 1.12 10.33
C TYR A 280 -9.82 1.05 11.55
N ASN A 281 -10.38 1.12 12.75
CA ASN A 281 -9.60 0.91 13.98
C ASN A 281 -9.55 -0.58 14.35
N ASP A 282 -10.70 -1.27 14.30
CA ASP A 282 -10.77 -2.68 14.65
C ASP A 282 -10.31 -3.58 13.48
N PRO A 283 -9.22 -4.36 13.64
CA PRO A 283 -8.78 -5.31 12.63
C PRO A 283 -9.83 -6.29 12.13
N ALA A 284 -10.90 -6.55 12.91
CA ALA A 284 -11.99 -7.43 12.49
C ALA A 284 -12.76 -6.92 11.26
N ALA A 285 -12.61 -5.64 10.89
CA ALA A 285 -13.16 -5.11 9.66
C ALA A 285 -12.57 -5.78 8.41
N GLU A 286 -11.33 -6.30 8.50
CA GLU A 286 -10.70 -7.09 7.46
C GLU A 286 -10.60 -8.56 7.87
N ALA A 287 -11.64 -9.34 7.53
CA ALA A 287 -11.77 -10.73 7.96
C ALA A 287 -10.62 -11.65 7.49
N GLN A 288 -9.91 -11.27 6.44
CA GLN A 288 -8.78 -12.03 5.90
C GLN A 288 -7.46 -11.72 6.64
N SER A 289 -7.45 -10.68 7.48
CA SER A 289 -6.26 -10.28 8.21
C SER A 289 -5.89 -11.27 9.32
N LEU A 290 -4.58 -11.52 9.48
CA LEU A 290 -4.04 -12.30 10.59
C LEU A 290 -4.35 -11.62 11.93
N THR A 291 -4.35 -10.30 11.98
CA THR A 291 -4.68 -9.52 13.18
C THR A 291 -6.16 -9.62 13.56
N ALA A 292 -7.05 -9.87 12.60
CA ALA A 292 -8.46 -10.12 12.88
C ALA A 292 -8.71 -11.49 13.54
N LYS A 293 -7.86 -12.48 13.24
CA LYS A 293 -8.03 -13.88 13.62
C LYS A 293 -7.48 -14.21 15.01
N ASP A 294 -6.58 -13.39 15.53
CA ASP A 294 -5.97 -13.56 16.86
C ASP A 294 -6.42 -12.42 17.78
N PRO A 295 -7.08 -12.72 18.93
CA PRO A 295 -7.61 -11.70 19.83
C PRO A 295 -6.55 -10.75 20.39
N HIS A 296 -5.35 -11.25 20.69
CA HIS A 296 -4.25 -10.42 21.18
C HIS A 296 -3.72 -9.49 20.10
N LEU A 297 -3.46 -10.02 18.90
CA LEU A 297 -3.03 -9.20 17.77
C LEU A 297 -4.09 -8.16 17.39
N ARG A 298 -5.37 -8.52 17.45
CA ARG A 298 -6.49 -7.60 17.21
C ARG A 298 -6.50 -6.44 18.21
N GLU A 299 -6.24 -6.71 19.47
CA GLU A 299 -6.20 -5.70 20.52
C GLU A 299 -5.02 -4.73 20.32
N ILE A 300 -3.81 -5.27 20.17
CA ILE A 300 -2.58 -4.46 20.07
C ILE A 300 -2.42 -3.76 18.71
N SER A 301 -3.06 -4.26 17.65
CA SER A 301 -3.03 -3.64 16.33
C SER A 301 -4.13 -2.59 16.10
N ASN A 302 -5.03 -2.38 17.07
CA ASN A 302 -6.10 -1.41 16.95
C ASN A 302 -5.58 0.01 17.24
N PRO A 303 -5.57 0.95 16.26
CA PRO A 303 -5.07 2.32 16.45
C PRO A 303 -5.70 3.05 17.63
N LEU A 304 -6.99 2.85 17.88
CA LEU A 304 -7.68 3.47 19.01
C LEU A 304 -7.19 2.93 20.36
N ASN A 305 -6.91 1.63 20.44
CA ASN A 305 -6.36 1.01 21.64
C ASN A 305 -4.92 1.44 21.87
N ILE A 306 -4.09 1.49 20.82
CA ILE A 306 -2.72 2.02 20.88
C ILE A 306 -2.74 3.43 21.46
N LEU A 307 -3.58 4.32 20.91
CA LEU A 307 -3.69 5.69 21.38
C LEU A 307 -4.16 5.78 22.84
N LYS A 308 -5.16 4.99 23.24
CA LYS A 308 -5.71 5.00 24.60
C LYS A 308 -4.76 4.42 25.63
N SER A 309 -3.96 3.41 25.26
CA SER A 309 -3.02 2.74 26.16
C SER A 309 -1.67 3.43 26.25
N ALA A 310 -1.40 4.42 25.38
CA ALA A 310 -0.13 5.16 25.37
C ALA A 310 0.09 5.88 26.70
N LYS A 311 1.18 5.55 27.40
CA LYS A 311 1.55 6.20 28.67
C LYS A 311 1.79 7.69 28.50
N THR A 312 2.37 8.08 27.39
CA THR A 312 2.56 9.47 26.98
C THR A 312 1.92 9.64 25.60
N PRO A 313 1.05 10.66 25.40
CA PRO A 313 0.45 10.89 24.10
C PRO A 313 1.54 11.04 23.00
N PRO A 314 1.46 10.27 21.91
CA PRO A 314 2.47 10.31 20.86
C PRO A 314 2.51 11.69 20.17
N LYS A 315 3.71 12.16 19.79
CA LYS A 315 3.88 13.41 19.01
C LYS A 315 3.55 13.15 17.55
N THR A 316 2.31 12.80 17.25
CA THR A 316 1.84 12.39 15.92
C THR A 316 0.61 13.17 15.52
N ALA A 317 0.55 13.58 14.26
CA ALA A 317 -0.64 14.16 13.64
C ALA A 317 -1.33 13.12 12.75
N LEU A 318 -2.62 12.89 12.95
CA LEU A 318 -3.41 12.01 12.10
C LEU A 318 -4.38 12.81 11.23
N TYR A 319 -4.46 12.45 9.95
CA TYR A 319 -5.54 12.83 9.04
C TYR A 319 -6.36 11.57 8.77
N VAL A 320 -7.62 11.60 9.13
CA VAL A 320 -8.53 10.47 8.91
C VAL A 320 -9.68 10.94 8.04
N SER A 321 -9.98 10.20 6.99
CA SER A 321 -11.15 10.48 6.16
C SER A 321 -12.02 9.26 6.00
N GLY A 322 -13.31 9.49 5.80
CA GLY A 322 -14.27 8.44 5.54
C GLY A 322 -15.69 8.97 5.50
N ASN A 323 -16.61 8.12 5.11
CA ASN A 323 -18.03 8.39 5.26
C ASN A 323 -18.63 7.52 6.38
N LYS A 324 -19.94 7.64 6.60
CA LYS A 324 -20.65 6.86 7.61
C LYS A 324 -20.58 5.36 7.29
N GLY A 325 -20.05 4.58 8.23
CA GLY A 325 -19.80 3.14 8.08
C GLY A 325 -18.52 2.81 7.31
N ASP A 326 -17.74 3.81 6.90
CA ASP A 326 -16.50 3.64 6.14
C ASP A 326 -15.40 4.62 6.63
N GLY A 327 -14.98 4.45 7.88
CA GLY A 327 -13.86 5.16 8.49
C GLY A 327 -14.20 6.41 9.30
N LEU A 328 -15.36 7.07 9.08
CA LEU A 328 -15.72 8.32 9.76
C LEU A 328 -15.80 8.15 11.28
N GLU A 329 -16.55 7.15 11.74
CA GLU A 329 -16.74 6.87 13.16
C GLU A 329 -15.41 6.49 13.84
N GLY A 330 -14.57 5.76 13.12
CA GLY A 330 -13.21 5.43 13.58
C GLY A 330 -12.36 6.69 13.78
N GLY A 331 -12.42 7.63 12.84
CA GLY A 331 -11.74 8.91 12.91
C GLY A 331 -12.23 9.78 14.07
N GLU A 332 -13.54 9.89 14.26
CA GLU A 332 -14.13 10.65 15.37
C GLU A 332 -13.77 10.02 16.74
N ALA A 333 -13.71 8.68 16.83
CA ALA A 333 -13.27 7.99 18.03
C ALA A 333 -11.78 8.28 18.35
N LEU A 334 -10.92 8.30 17.34
CA LEU A 334 -9.50 8.69 17.49
C LEU A 334 -9.39 10.16 17.94
N LYS A 335 -10.16 11.06 17.33
CA LYS A 335 -10.19 12.48 17.67
C LYS A 335 -10.63 12.71 19.10
N ALA A 336 -11.67 12.01 19.54
CA ALA A 336 -12.18 12.09 20.91
C ALA A 336 -11.18 11.55 21.96
N ALA A 337 -10.36 10.57 21.60
CA ALA A 337 -9.35 9.97 22.47
C ALA A 337 -8.02 10.75 22.49
N ALA A 338 -7.75 11.56 21.47
CA ALA A 338 -6.48 12.27 21.31
C ALA A 338 -6.26 13.32 22.41
N LYS A 339 -5.01 13.37 22.90
CA LYS A 339 -4.54 14.38 23.86
C LYS A 339 -3.26 15.00 23.30
N ALA A 340 -3.05 16.30 23.56
CA ALA A 340 -1.82 16.97 23.12
C ALA A 340 -0.57 16.21 23.62
N PRO A 341 0.48 16.03 22.79
CA PRO A 341 0.69 16.64 21.48
C PRO A 341 0.06 15.90 20.29
N THR A 342 -0.67 14.79 20.48
CA THR A 342 -1.38 14.09 19.41
C THR A 342 -2.51 14.96 18.88
N THR A 343 -2.61 15.08 17.55
CA THR A 343 -3.70 15.80 16.88
C THR A 343 -4.39 14.90 15.87
N VAL A 344 -5.72 15.03 15.73
CA VAL A 344 -6.50 14.26 14.76
C VAL A 344 -7.40 15.20 13.97
N THR A 345 -7.21 15.24 12.67
CA THR A 345 -8.09 15.91 11.70
C THR A 345 -9.01 14.86 11.10
N VAL A 346 -10.32 15.08 11.17
CA VAL A 346 -11.30 14.19 10.53
C VAL A 346 -11.95 14.93 9.38
N GLN A 347 -11.98 14.27 8.22
CA GLN A 347 -12.59 14.78 6.99
C GLN A 347 -13.69 13.81 6.54
N GLU A 348 -14.95 14.28 6.63
CA GLU A 348 -16.06 13.50 6.06
C GLU A 348 -15.99 13.51 4.54
N THR A 349 -16.24 12.35 3.93
CA THR A 349 -16.27 12.13 2.48
C THR A 349 -17.63 11.62 2.05
N THR A 350 -17.86 11.60 0.74
CA THR A 350 -19.05 11.02 0.12
C THR A 350 -18.63 10.07 -0.99
N GLY A 351 -19.38 9.00 -1.19
CA GLY A 351 -19.11 8.02 -2.24
C GLY A 351 -18.86 6.62 -1.70
N ALA A 352 -18.55 5.69 -2.57
CA ALA A 352 -18.27 4.29 -2.23
C ALA A 352 -16.81 4.13 -1.76
N HIS A 353 -16.52 2.99 -1.12
CA HIS A 353 -15.15 2.59 -0.76
C HIS A 353 -14.34 2.29 -2.03
N SER A 354 -13.75 3.31 -2.64
CA SER A 354 -13.08 3.18 -3.94
C SER A 354 -12.04 4.27 -4.22
N SER A 355 -11.20 4.00 -5.22
CA SER A 355 -10.21 4.96 -5.73
C SER A 355 -10.82 6.28 -6.24
N ASP A 356 -12.09 6.29 -6.64
CA ASP A 356 -12.77 7.51 -7.09
C ASP A 356 -12.97 8.51 -5.95
N VAL A 357 -13.06 8.03 -4.70
CA VAL A 357 -13.09 8.87 -3.50
C VAL A 357 -11.68 9.30 -3.09
N TRP A 358 -10.72 8.38 -3.08
CA TRP A 358 -9.38 8.66 -2.55
C TRP A 358 -8.50 9.49 -3.49
N LYS A 359 -8.62 9.27 -4.80
CA LYS A 359 -7.81 9.95 -5.82
C LYS A 359 -7.95 11.49 -5.77
N PRO A 360 -9.15 12.09 -5.75
CA PRO A 360 -9.30 13.54 -5.66
C PRO A 360 -8.86 14.13 -4.32
N MET A 361 -8.68 13.31 -3.27
CA MET A 361 -8.22 13.77 -1.97
C MET A 361 -6.71 14.00 -1.91
N VAL A 362 -5.92 13.40 -2.80
CA VAL A 362 -4.46 13.47 -2.79
C VAL A 362 -3.93 14.90 -2.67
N PRO A 363 -4.37 15.90 -3.46
CA PRO A 363 -3.90 17.28 -3.32
C PRO A 363 -4.13 17.86 -1.91
N GLY A 364 -5.34 17.72 -1.38
CA GLY A 364 -5.71 18.24 -0.06
C GLY A 364 -4.92 17.58 1.08
N VAL A 365 -4.75 16.26 1.02
CA VAL A 365 -3.97 15.50 1.98
C VAL A 365 -2.51 15.94 2.02
N PHE A 366 -1.89 16.13 0.85
CA PHE A 366 -0.50 16.56 0.80
C PHE A 366 -0.30 18.05 1.13
N THR A 367 -1.32 18.89 0.91
CA THR A 367 -1.34 20.24 1.46
C THR A 367 -1.39 20.22 2.99
N TRP A 368 -2.22 19.35 3.58
CA TRP A 368 -2.25 19.15 5.03
C TRP A 368 -0.90 18.63 5.55
N LEU A 369 -0.30 17.62 4.89
CA LEU A 369 1.03 17.12 5.25
C LEU A 369 2.10 18.20 5.20
N THR A 370 2.02 19.13 4.25
CA THR A 370 2.93 20.29 4.14
C THR A 370 2.85 21.18 5.36
N GLY A 371 1.66 21.36 5.96
CA GLY A 371 1.49 22.08 7.21
C GLY A 371 2.10 21.39 8.42
N ILE A 372 2.23 20.05 8.39
CA ILE A 372 2.83 19.25 9.48
C ILE A 372 4.34 19.08 9.26
N ILE A 373 4.76 18.91 8.02
CA ILE A 373 6.15 18.65 7.60
C ILE A 373 6.54 19.67 6.52
N PRO A 374 6.86 20.91 6.89
CA PRO A 374 7.17 21.96 5.94
C PRO A 374 8.50 21.71 5.21
N ALA A 375 8.66 22.32 4.04
CA ALA A 375 9.94 22.32 3.33
C ALA A 375 11.04 22.96 4.20
N GLN A 376 12.27 22.47 4.08
CA GLN A 376 13.45 23.17 4.65
C GLN A 376 13.85 24.26 3.68
N HIS A 377 13.92 25.49 4.17
CA HIS A 377 14.38 26.66 3.45
C HIS A 377 15.91 26.70 3.31
#